data_bf886c709cdfbc3ed0440834bc4c2152
#
_entry.id   bf886c709cdfbc3ed0440834bc4c2152
#
_cell.length_a   1.000
_cell.length_b   1.000
_cell.length_c   1.000
_cell.angle_alpha   90.00
_cell.angle_beta   90.00
_cell.angle_gamma   90.00
#
_symmetry.space_group_name_H-M   'P 1'
#
loop_
_entity.id
_entity.type
_entity.pdbx_description
1 polymer ?
#
loop_
_entity_poly.entity_id
_entity_poly.type
_entity_poly.pdbx_seq_one_letter_code
_entity_poly.pdbx_strand_id
1 'polypeptide(L)'
;METVFINQAGQPIPEQRRLIRSIEHLKRVLRRPGITLERLDFNGYRASPPRTIQAVHARYIVFEDGAHLTFPRRDEFDCREDFILWGRLAYRIGIAEEFQQP
;
A
#
# COMPACT_ATOMS: atom_id res chain seq x y z
N MET A 1 -20.22 7.42 -5.56
CA MET A 1 -19.69 6.11 -5.13
C MET A 1 -18.45 6.31 -4.30
N GLU A 2 -18.38 5.68 -3.17
CA GLU A 2 -17.23 5.83 -2.29
C GLU A 2 -16.02 5.07 -2.85
N THR A 3 -14.87 5.75 -2.89
CA THR A 3 -13.64 5.14 -3.37
C THR A 3 -13.01 4.30 -2.26
N VAL A 4 -12.71 3.03 -2.56
CA VAL A 4 -12.02 2.15 -1.62
C VAL A 4 -10.94 1.36 -2.34
N PHE A 5 -9.84 1.12 -1.66
CA PHE A 5 -8.89 0.12 -2.09
C PHE A 5 -9.34 -1.24 -1.56
N ILE A 6 -8.89 -2.30 -2.20
CA ILE A 6 -9.26 -3.65 -1.79
C ILE A 6 -7.99 -4.47 -1.57
N ASN A 7 -8.03 -5.34 -0.56
CA ASN A 7 -6.94 -6.27 -0.34
C ASN A 7 -7.02 -7.44 -1.33
N GLN A 8 -6.13 -8.41 -1.21
CA GLN A 8 -6.06 -9.56 -2.11
C GLN A 8 -7.34 -10.39 -2.15
N ALA A 9 -8.11 -10.40 -1.06
CA ALA A 9 -9.36 -11.15 -0.97
C ALA A 9 -10.57 -10.33 -1.42
N GLY A 10 -10.33 -9.10 -1.91
CA GLY A 10 -11.43 -8.24 -2.33
C GLY A 10 -12.10 -7.47 -1.21
N GLN A 11 -11.53 -7.50 0.00
CA GLN A 11 -12.11 -6.81 1.14
C GLN A 11 -11.59 -5.37 1.22
N PRO A 12 -12.45 -4.40 1.55
CA PRO A 12 -12.01 -3.01 1.67
C PRO A 12 -11.13 -2.81 2.91
N ILE A 13 -10.15 -1.95 2.77
CA ILE A 13 -9.32 -1.53 3.91
C ILE A 13 -9.90 -0.21 4.41
N PRO A 14 -10.41 -0.16 5.65
CA PRO A 14 -11.20 0.99 6.13
C PRO A 14 -10.56 2.36 5.94
N GLU A 15 -9.26 2.48 6.14
CA GLU A 15 -8.56 3.76 6.03
C GLU A 15 -8.56 4.29 4.60
N GLN A 16 -8.64 3.42 3.62
CA GLN A 16 -8.60 3.80 2.21
C GLN A 16 -9.92 4.36 1.73
N ARG A 17 -11.00 4.17 2.49
CA ARG A 17 -12.28 4.80 2.18
C ARG A 17 -12.19 6.31 2.21
N ARG A 18 -11.22 6.86 2.96
CA ARG A 18 -11.03 8.30 3.11
C ARG A 18 -9.95 8.84 2.20
N LEU A 19 -9.36 8.03 1.36
CA LEU A 19 -8.18 8.33 0.57
C LEU A 19 -7.00 8.79 1.43
N ILE A 20 -5.85 8.26 1.17
CA ILE A 20 -4.63 8.65 1.87
C ILE A 20 -4.15 9.96 1.26
N ARG A 21 -4.12 11.03 2.06
CA ARG A 21 -3.84 12.37 1.56
C ARG A 21 -2.41 12.84 1.79
N SER A 22 -1.64 12.12 2.58
CA SER A 22 -0.28 12.53 2.91
C SER A 22 0.59 11.33 3.15
N ILE A 23 1.90 11.54 3.05
CA ILE A 23 2.88 10.50 3.35
C ILE A 23 2.79 10.11 4.84
N GLU A 24 2.51 11.07 5.71
CA GLU A 24 2.34 10.77 7.14
C GLU A 24 1.12 9.87 7.40
N HIS A 25 0.03 10.12 6.69
CA HIS A 25 -1.14 9.24 6.76
C HIS A 25 -0.80 7.85 6.22
N LEU A 26 -0.10 7.80 5.09
CA LEU A 26 0.35 6.54 4.51
C LEU A 26 1.18 5.73 5.50
N LYS A 27 2.13 6.37 6.17
CA LYS A 27 2.96 5.70 7.17
C LYS A 27 2.13 5.08 8.29
N ARG A 28 1.09 5.78 8.75
CA ARG A 28 0.21 5.25 9.79
C ARG A 28 -0.54 4.00 9.33
N VAL A 29 -1.04 4.03 8.10
CA VAL A 29 -1.72 2.87 7.52
C VAL A 29 -0.75 1.69 7.39
N LEU A 30 0.44 1.95 6.86
CA LEU A 30 1.42 0.89 6.62
C LEU A 30 2.00 0.28 7.91
N ARG A 31 1.88 0.97 9.05
CA ARG A 31 2.34 0.44 10.35
C ARG A 31 1.42 -0.60 10.95
N ARG A 32 0.23 -0.79 10.39
CA ARG A 32 -0.68 -1.81 10.89
C ARG A 32 -0.16 -3.20 10.60
N PRO A 33 -0.44 -4.17 11.50
CA PRO A 33 -0.02 -5.56 11.26
C PRO A 33 -0.63 -6.11 9.99
N GLY A 34 0.17 -6.87 9.24
CA GLY A 34 -0.33 -7.61 8.09
C GLY A 34 -0.55 -6.81 6.82
N ILE A 35 -0.17 -5.54 6.80
CA ILE A 35 -0.32 -4.73 5.58
C ILE A 35 0.68 -5.18 4.53
N THR A 36 0.21 -5.29 3.29
CA THR A 36 1.02 -5.67 2.15
C THR A 36 1.03 -4.57 1.11
N LEU A 37 2.08 -4.55 0.29
CA LEU A 37 2.14 -3.73 -0.92
C LEU A 37 2.33 -4.65 -2.12
N GLU A 38 1.50 -4.44 -3.13
CA GLU A 38 1.54 -5.16 -4.39
C GLU A 38 1.90 -4.16 -5.49
N ARG A 39 2.98 -4.42 -6.22
CA ARG A 39 3.36 -3.55 -7.32
C ARG A 39 2.50 -3.84 -8.55
N LEU A 40 2.06 -2.77 -9.22
CA LEU A 40 1.24 -2.86 -10.41
C LEU A 40 2.03 -2.40 -11.64
N ASP A 41 1.67 -2.93 -12.81
CA ASP A 41 2.22 -2.45 -14.08
C ASP A 41 1.41 -1.26 -14.60
N PHE A 42 1.74 -0.77 -15.80
CA PHE A 42 1.06 0.37 -16.39
C PHE A 42 -0.41 0.13 -16.70
N ASN A 43 -0.82 -1.12 -16.80
CA ASN A 43 -2.21 -1.48 -17.08
C ASN A 43 -3.02 -1.74 -15.81
N GLY A 44 -2.39 -1.60 -14.65
CA GLY A 44 -3.04 -1.86 -13.37
C GLY A 44 -3.07 -3.31 -12.96
N TYR A 45 -2.37 -4.18 -13.68
CA TYR A 45 -2.26 -5.59 -13.32
C TYR A 45 -1.09 -5.81 -12.37
N ARG A 46 -1.17 -6.90 -11.62
CA ARG A 46 -0.11 -7.28 -10.69
C ARG A 46 1.22 -7.47 -11.42
N ALA A 47 2.21 -6.68 -11.06
CA ALA A 47 3.56 -6.82 -11.57
C ALA A 47 4.44 -7.69 -10.65
N SER A 48 4.06 -7.83 -9.38
CA SER A 48 4.76 -8.67 -8.43
C SER A 48 3.77 -9.18 -7.38
N PRO A 49 4.07 -10.32 -6.72
CA PRO A 49 3.23 -10.77 -5.62
C PRO A 49 3.19 -9.71 -4.51
N PRO A 50 2.12 -9.66 -3.72
CA PRO A 50 2.08 -8.79 -2.54
C PRO A 50 3.19 -9.14 -1.57
N ARG A 51 3.79 -8.11 -0.98
CA ARG A 51 4.89 -8.28 -0.03
C ARG A 51 4.49 -7.67 1.30
N THR A 52 4.61 -8.44 2.36
CA THR A 52 4.25 -7.98 3.70
C THR A 52 5.28 -7.01 4.25
N ILE A 53 4.81 -5.92 4.84
CA ILE A 53 5.67 -4.92 5.44
C ILE A 53 6.10 -5.40 6.82
N GLN A 54 7.40 -5.38 7.08
CA GLN A 54 7.96 -5.72 8.39
C GLN A 54 8.08 -4.49 9.28
N ALA A 55 8.55 -3.37 8.73
CA ALA A 55 8.79 -2.16 9.50
C ALA A 55 8.64 -0.92 8.65
N VAL A 56 8.19 0.17 9.27
CA VAL A 56 8.08 1.49 8.63
C VAL A 56 9.02 2.43 9.34
N HIS A 57 10.03 2.92 8.62
CA HIS A 57 10.98 3.90 9.11
C HIS A 57 10.66 5.28 8.57
N ALA A 58 11.42 6.28 9.00
CA ALA A 58 11.14 7.67 8.62
C ALA A 58 11.21 7.90 7.11
N ARG A 59 12.16 7.24 6.43
CA ARG A 59 12.41 7.47 4.99
C ARG A 59 12.15 6.26 4.11
N TYR A 60 11.93 5.09 4.68
CA TYR A 60 11.76 3.86 3.91
C TYR A 60 10.99 2.84 4.70
N ILE A 61 10.51 1.82 3.99
CA ILE A 61 9.91 0.64 4.61
C ILE A 61 10.79 -0.57 4.33
N VAL A 62 10.68 -1.57 5.21
CA VAL A 62 11.37 -2.85 5.07
C VAL A 62 10.29 -3.92 4.94
N PHE A 63 10.42 -4.77 3.93
CA PHE A 63 9.54 -5.92 3.75
C PHE A 63 10.08 -7.13 4.51
N GLU A 64 9.22 -8.11 4.75
CA GLU A 64 9.63 -9.33 5.44
C GLU A 64 10.73 -10.11 4.72
N ASP A 65 10.84 -9.95 3.40
CA ASP A 65 11.92 -10.57 2.63
C ASP A 65 13.24 -9.80 2.70
N GLY A 66 13.29 -8.72 3.47
CA GLY A 66 14.49 -7.92 3.64
C GLY A 66 14.67 -6.79 2.64
N ALA A 67 13.81 -6.70 1.63
CA ALA A 67 13.90 -5.61 0.66
C ALA A 67 13.43 -4.29 1.27
N HIS A 68 13.96 -3.20 0.75
CA HIS A 68 13.61 -1.84 1.21
C HIS A 68 12.90 -1.08 0.10
N LEU A 69 12.02 -0.17 0.47
CA LEU A 69 11.37 0.74 -0.46
C LEU A 69 11.36 2.14 0.15
N THR A 70 12.05 3.06 -0.50
CA THR A 70 12.15 4.46 -0.04
C THR A 70 10.83 5.19 -0.32
N PHE A 71 10.36 5.98 0.64
CA PHE A 71 9.16 6.79 0.43
C PHE A 71 9.41 7.81 -0.69
N PRO A 72 8.38 8.12 -1.49
CA PRO A 72 8.50 9.12 -2.54
C PRO A 72 8.52 10.53 -1.94
N ARG A 73 8.93 11.51 -2.73
CA ARG A 73 8.78 12.91 -2.34
C ARG A 73 7.29 13.28 -2.41
N ARG A 74 6.92 14.36 -1.72
CA ARG A 74 5.52 14.80 -1.66
C ARG A 74 4.92 15.05 -3.04
N ASP A 75 5.69 15.61 -3.94
CA ASP A 75 5.24 15.90 -5.30
C ASP A 75 5.21 14.67 -6.21
N GLU A 76 5.75 13.54 -5.73
CA GLU A 76 5.74 12.29 -6.46
C GLU A 76 4.75 11.28 -5.88
N PHE A 77 4.00 11.67 -4.87
CA PHE A 77 3.02 10.82 -4.20
C PHE A 77 1.61 11.26 -4.56
N ASP A 78 0.77 10.30 -4.93
CA ASP A 78 -0.64 10.55 -5.18
C ASP A 78 -1.44 9.29 -4.86
N CYS A 79 -2.59 9.48 -4.22
CA CYS A 79 -3.47 8.37 -3.89
C CYS A 79 -4.65 8.38 -4.84
N ARG A 80 -4.77 7.34 -5.64
CA ARG A 80 -5.85 7.14 -6.60
C ARG A 80 -6.87 6.14 -6.07
N GLU A 81 -7.92 5.95 -6.83
CA GLU A 81 -9.02 5.05 -6.46
C GLU A 81 -8.55 3.62 -6.14
N ASP A 82 -7.73 3.06 -7.03
CA ASP A 82 -7.33 1.66 -6.97
C ASP A 82 -5.87 1.46 -6.60
N PHE A 83 -5.09 2.53 -6.53
CA PHE A 83 -3.67 2.41 -6.32
C PHE A 83 -3.05 3.70 -5.78
N ILE A 84 -1.80 3.60 -5.36
CA ILE A 84 -1.00 4.73 -4.91
C ILE A 84 0.13 4.92 -5.89
N LEU A 85 0.29 6.15 -6.38
CA LEU A 85 1.48 6.52 -7.14
C LEU A 85 2.62 6.74 -6.14
N TRP A 86 3.72 6.05 -6.38
CA TRP A 86 4.89 6.03 -5.51
C TRP A 86 6.11 6.35 -6.38
N GLY A 87 6.34 7.65 -6.63
CA GLY A 87 7.29 8.06 -7.64
C GLY A 87 6.83 7.60 -9.01
N ARG A 88 7.62 6.77 -9.66
CA ARG A 88 7.28 6.20 -10.97
C ARG A 88 6.61 4.83 -10.86
N LEU A 89 6.39 4.37 -9.65
CA LEU A 89 5.80 3.05 -9.42
C LEU A 89 4.37 3.21 -8.94
N ALA A 90 3.59 2.16 -9.11
CA ALA A 90 2.23 2.10 -8.59
C ALA A 90 2.10 0.91 -7.67
N TYR A 91 1.42 1.10 -6.53
CA TYR A 91 1.22 0.05 -5.54
C TYR A 91 -0.23 -0.03 -5.11
N ARG A 92 -0.66 -1.23 -4.79
CA ARG A 92 -1.94 -1.47 -4.14
C ARG A 92 -1.68 -1.96 -2.72
N ILE A 93 -2.40 -1.38 -1.76
CA ILE A 93 -2.32 -1.79 -0.37
C ILE A 93 -3.29 -2.94 -0.14
N GLY A 94 -2.82 -3.96 0.57
CA GLY A 94 -3.64 -5.11 0.93
C GLY A 94 -3.38 -5.55 2.37
N ILE A 95 -4.05 -6.63 2.76
CA ILE A 95 -3.89 -7.25 4.07
C ILE A 95 -3.56 -8.71 3.84
N ALA A 96 -2.49 -9.20 4.49
CA ALA A 96 -2.10 -10.60 4.39
C ALA A 96 -3.22 -11.50 4.90
N GLU A 97 -3.38 -12.68 4.28
CA GLU A 97 -4.49 -13.59 4.59
C GLU A 97 -4.63 -13.92 6.06
N GLU A 98 -3.52 -14.13 6.75
CA GLU A 98 -3.49 -14.47 8.18
C GLU A 98 -4.06 -13.36 9.07
N PHE A 99 -4.22 -12.14 8.57
CA PHE A 99 -4.77 -11.01 9.30
C PHE A 99 -6.17 -10.63 8.85
N GLN A 100 -6.73 -11.35 7.89
CA GLN A 100 -8.07 -11.07 7.39
C GLN A 100 -9.11 -11.69 8.32
N GLN A 101 -10.20 -10.98 8.55
CA GLN A 101 -11.31 -11.50 9.32
C GLN A 101 -12.05 -12.56 8.51
N PRO A 102 -12.49 -13.65 9.17
CA PRO A 102 -13.28 -14.67 8.49
C PRO A 102 -14.61 -14.11 8.01
#